data_a82ded83722a6ce9500e259fc3a15890
#
_entry.id   a82ded83722a6ce9500e259fc3a15890
#
_cell.length_a   1.000
_cell.length_b   1.000
_cell.length_c   1.000
_cell.angle_alpha   90.00
_cell.angle_beta   90.00
_cell.angle_gamma   90.00
#
_symmetry.space_group_name_H-M   'P 1'
#
loop_
_entity.id
_entity.type
_entity.pdbx_description
1 polymer ?
#
loop_
_entity_poly.entity_id
_entity_poly.type
_entity_poly.pdbx_seq_one_letter_code
_entity_poly.pdbx_strand_id
1 'polypeptide(L)'
;MAALGVVAMIAIGAGIYFAFFGAGPQVTYVTPDIVPINLSTTAPSDQPPVDLPSAVLLPVPFTPQAPLGNWAARQHTCEEASLVMVDRYLRGDHSGALIDPHTADAAINQITAWKPAVDLTIEQVGEVANKNLGWAYQVVPADRLSMKQQLALGRPLIVGVRTHGLGNPNYPGYSTHFEQPGWSVSHYLVVTGYDQADTYVLNDPGLTRGHGYHISFDQLMHAIDDLDQAYPNLNAGRVFLVLAPAV
;
A
#
# COMPACT_ATOMS: atom_id res chain seq x y z
N MET A 1 29.59 -13.19 43.80
CA MET A 1 29.81 -11.81 43.36
C MET A 1 29.99 -11.65 41.82
N ALA A 2 29.52 -12.56 41.00
CA ALA A 2 29.68 -12.50 39.54
C ALA A 2 28.41 -12.03 38.77
N ALA A 3 27.27 -11.82 39.44
CA ALA A 3 26.01 -11.48 38.79
C ALA A 3 25.76 -9.96 38.65
N LEU A 4 26.45 -9.10 39.40
CA LEU A 4 26.24 -7.64 39.30
C LEU A 4 27.00 -6.97 38.13
N GLY A 5 28.06 -7.61 37.60
CA GLY A 5 28.85 -7.01 36.49
C GLY A 5 28.19 -7.07 35.13
N VAL A 6 27.31 -8.05 34.86
CA VAL A 6 26.68 -8.24 33.55
C VAL A 6 25.53 -7.25 33.32
N VAL A 7 24.79 -6.91 34.39
CA VAL A 7 23.66 -5.96 34.28
C VAL A 7 24.16 -4.52 34.03
N ALA A 8 25.31 -4.16 34.60
CA ALA A 8 25.87 -2.83 34.40
C ALA A 8 26.40 -2.61 32.96
N MET A 9 26.97 -3.65 32.32
CA MET A 9 27.46 -3.53 30.94
C MET A 9 26.34 -3.43 29.92
N ILE A 10 25.20 -4.08 30.13
CA ILE A 10 24.02 -3.97 29.23
C ILE A 10 23.42 -2.56 29.32
N ALA A 11 23.35 -1.99 30.51
CA ALA A 11 22.80 -0.64 30.69
C ALA A 11 23.70 0.46 30.05
N ILE A 12 25.04 0.27 30.15
CA ILE A 12 26.02 1.19 29.52
C ILE A 12 25.97 1.07 27.98
N GLY A 13 25.84 -0.14 27.45
CA GLY A 13 25.71 -0.37 26.00
C GLY A 13 24.46 0.25 25.42
N ALA A 14 23.32 0.11 26.09
CA ALA A 14 22.06 0.73 25.68
C ALA A 14 22.12 2.27 25.77
N GLY A 15 22.68 2.81 26.84
CA GLY A 15 22.85 4.27 27.01
C GLY A 15 23.78 4.90 25.96
N ILE A 16 24.85 4.23 25.60
CA ILE A 16 25.77 4.68 24.55
C ILE A 16 25.12 4.57 23.16
N TYR A 17 24.36 3.51 22.90
CA TYR A 17 23.62 3.36 21.65
C TYR A 17 22.64 4.51 21.43
N PHE A 18 21.83 4.88 22.44
CA PHE A 18 20.91 6.01 22.35
C PHE A 18 21.61 7.38 22.29
N ALA A 19 22.81 7.52 22.82
CA ALA A 19 23.54 8.77 22.76
C ALA A 19 24.24 9.02 21.42
N PHE A 20 24.62 7.96 20.68
CA PHE A 20 25.29 8.08 19.39
C PHE A 20 24.35 7.96 18.19
N PHE A 21 23.21 7.30 18.33
CA PHE A 21 22.14 7.24 17.33
C PHE A 21 20.98 8.11 17.81
N GLY A 22 21.22 9.41 17.91
CA GLY A 22 20.17 10.39 18.22
C GLY A 22 18.94 10.11 17.36
N ALA A 23 17.74 10.21 17.94
CA ALA A 23 16.50 10.06 17.19
C ALA A 23 16.61 10.94 15.93
N GLY A 24 16.57 10.33 14.75
CA GLY A 24 16.52 11.07 13.50
C GLY A 24 15.35 12.07 13.53
N PRO A 25 15.29 13.04 12.63
CA PRO A 25 14.21 14.03 12.63
C PRO A 25 12.88 13.29 12.65
N GLN A 26 12.08 13.57 13.69
CA GLN A 26 10.75 12.97 13.82
C GLN A 26 9.88 13.52 12.71
N VAL A 27 9.40 12.64 11.82
CA VAL A 27 8.45 13.01 10.78
C VAL A 27 7.07 13.11 11.42
N THR A 28 6.46 14.30 11.34
CA THR A 28 5.07 14.48 11.76
C THR A 28 4.18 14.25 10.56
N TYR A 29 3.37 13.20 10.61
CA TYR A 29 2.40 12.89 9.58
C TYR A 29 1.06 13.58 9.85
N VAL A 30 0.40 14.00 8.78
CA VAL A 30 -0.98 14.47 8.77
C VAL A 30 -1.87 13.34 8.25
N THR A 31 -3.03 13.15 8.88
CA THR A 31 -4.08 12.25 8.37
C THR A 31 -5.25 13.12 7.94
N PRO A 32 -5.42 13.36 6.63
CA PRO A 32 -6.51 14.17 6.12
C PRO A 32 -7.84 13.40 6.10
N ASP A 33 -8.95 14.15 6.09
CA ASP A 33 -10.28 13.61 5.84
C ASP A 33 -10.40 13.12 4.39
N ILE A 34 -11.27 12.11 4.17
CA ILE A 34 -11.51 11.56 2.84
C ILE A 34 -12.35 12.55 2.03
N VAL A 35 -11.81 13.06 0.92
CA VAL A 35 -12.54 13.90 -0.01
C VAL A 35 -13.25 13.04 -1.06
N PRO A 36 -14.58 13.19 -1.29
CA PRO A 36 -15.30 12.44 -2.30
C PRO A 36 -14.79 12.66 -3.73
N ILE A 37 -15.01 11.68 -4.62
CA ILE A 37 -14.74 11.82 -6.05
C ILE A 37 -15.95 12.44 -6.75
N ASN A 38 -15.73 13.53 -7.49
CA ASN A 38 -16.74 14.10 -8.39
C ASN A 38 -16.65 13.40 -9.77
N LEU A 39 -17.63 12.55 -10.06
CA LEU A 39 -17.70 11.81 -11.33
C LEU A 39 -18.05 12.69 -12.54
N SER A 40 -18.52 13.93 -12.33
CA SER A 40 -18.84 14.86 -13.41
C SER A 40 -17.61 15.54 -14.01
N THR A 41 -16.46 15.44 -13.39
CA THR A 41 -15.19 16.01 -13.87
C THR A 41 -14.32 14.89 -14.44
N THR A 42 -14.17 14.86 -15.76
CA THR A 42 -13.42 13.83 -16.49
C THR A 42 -11.90 14.08 -16.55
N ALA A 43 -11.40 15.16 -15.95
CA ALA A 43 -9.99 15.50 -15.97
C ALA A 43 -9.42 15.72 -14.55
N PRO A 44 -8.22 15.19 -14.25
CA PRO A 44 -7.53 15.47 -12.98
C PRO A 44 -7.24 16.95 -12.72
N SER A 45 -7.31 17.81 -13.76
CA SER A 45 -7.02 19.25 -13.70
C SER A 45 -8.09 20.09 -13.02
N ASP A 46 -9.30 19.56 -12.79
CA ASP A 46 -10.44 20.30 -12.22
C ASP A 46 -10.57 20.13 -10.70
N GLN A 47 -9.64 19.43 -10.06
CA GLN A 47 -9.60 19.37 -8.59
C GLN A 47 -9.00 20.69 -8.04
N PRO A 48 -9.57 21.22 -6.93
CA PRO A 48 -9.02 22.44 -6.33
C PRO A 48 -7.55 22.25 -5.97
N PRO A 49 -6.73 23.31 -6.05
CA PRO A 49 -5.34 23.23 -5.59
C PRO A 49 -5.30 22.70 -4.17
N VAL A 50 -4.68 21.53 -3.98
CA VAL A 50 -4.46 20.95 -2.66
C VAL A 50 -3.17 21.53 -2.12
N ASP A 51 -3.24 22.17 -0.96
CA ASP A 51 -2.03 22.51 -0.22
C ASP A 51 -1.39 21.18 0.25
N LEU A 52 -0.21 20.87 -0.30
CA LEU A 52 0.42 19.58 -0.07
C LEU A 52 1.17 19.59 1.28
N PRO A 53 0.68 18.83 2.27
CA PRO A 53 1.43 18.60 3.51
C PRO A 53 2.81 18.01 3.20
N SER A 54 3.79 18.31 4.05
CA SER A 54 5.14 17.75 3.91
C SER A 54 5.19 16.23 4.13
N ALA A 55 4.24 15.68 4.88
CA ALA A 55 4.09 14.26 5.12
C ALA A 55 2.61 13.91 5.37
N VAL A 56 2.16 12.78 4.82
CA VAL A 56 0.82 12.23 5.01
C VAL A 56 0.94 10.76 5.38
N LEU A 57 0.14 10.30 6.35
CA LEU A 57 -0.05 8.89 6.65
C LEU A 57 -1.53 8.60 6.89
N LEU A 58 -2.10 7.78 6.03
CA LEU A 58 -3.47 7.29 6.16
C LEU A 58 -3.44 5.98 6.96
N PRO A 59 -4.19 5.88 8.07
CA PRO A 59 -4.21 4.70 8.93
C PRO A 59 -5.05 3.57 8.31
N VAL A 60 -4.63 3.11 7.13
CA VAL A 60 -5.27 2.04 6.38
C VAL A 60 -4.99 0.71 7.10
N PRO A 61 -6.02 -0.07 7.48
CA PRO A 61 -5.81 -1.37 8.10
C PRO A 61 -5.14 -2.34 7.12
N PHE A 62 -4.45 -3.34 7.64
CA PHE A 62 -3.64 -4.26 6.84
C PHE A 62 -4.21 -5.68 6.84
N THR A 63 -4.10 -6.36 5.70
CA THR A 63 -4.20 -7.82 5.59
C THR A 63 -3.21 -8.36 4.56
N PRO A 64 -2.51 -9.48 4.84
CA PRO A 64 -1.87 -10.24 3.79
C PRO A 64 -2.93 -10.87 2.88
N GLN A 65 -2.59 -11.19 1.63
CA GLN A 65 -3.51 -11.87 0.72
C GLN A 65 -3.83 -13.32 1.14
N ALA A 66 -3.02 -13.90 2.01
CA ALA A 66 -3.23 -15.19 2.64
C ALA A 66 -3.34 -15.04 4.16
N PRO A 67 -4.43 -14.45 4.70
CA PRO A 67 -4.54 -14.12 6.11
C PRO A 67 -4.54 -15.35 7.04
N LEU A 68 -4.94 -16.50 6.53
CA LEU A 68 -4.91 -17.77 7.26
C LEU A 68 -3.64 -18.61 6.98
N GLY A 69 -2.62 -18.02 6.35
CA GLY A 69 -1.39 -18.72 5.95
C GLY A 69 -1.56 -19.68 4.77
N ASN A 70 -2.69 -19.63 4.07
CA ASN A 70 -3.07 -20.51 2.96
C ASN A 70 -2.54 -20.01 1.61
N TRP A 71 -1.26 -19.65 1.53
CA TRP A 71 -0.61 -19.02 0.38
C TRP A 71 -0.82 -19.76 -0.95
N ALA A 72 -0.78 -21.11 -0.93
CA ALA A 72 -0.99 -21.90 -2.14
C ALA A 72 -2.38 -21.70 -2.77
N ALA A 73 -3.40 -21.40 -1.96
CA ALA A 73 -4.75 -21.12 -2.42
C ALA A 73 -4.99 -19.63 -2.75
N ARG A 74 -4.04 -18.76 -2.43
CA ARG A 74 -4.17 -17.30 -2.49
C ARG A 74 -3.14 -16.63 -3.43
N GLN A 75 -2.66 -17.35 -4.45
CA GLN A 75 -1.60 -16.87 -5.36
C GLN A 75 -2.02 -15.62 -6.17
N HIS A 76 -3.31 -15.46 -6.44
CA HIS A 76 -3.89 -14.42 -7.30
C HIS A 76 -4.94 -13.57 -6.55
N THR A 77 -4.67 -13.21 -5.28
CA THR A 77 -5.63 -12.46 -4.45
C THR A 77 -5.04 -11.15 -3.89
N CYS A 78 -4.00 -10.61 -4.52
CA CYS A 78 -3.41 -9.34 -4.13
C CYS A 78 -4.34 -8.16 -4.41
N GLU A 79 -5.11 -8.19 -5.50
CA GLU A 79 -6.12 -7.19 -5.85
C GLU A 79 -7.23 -7.17 -4.80
N GLU A 80 -7.75 -8.36 -4.44
CA GLU A 80 -8.81 -8.50 -3.45
C GLU A 80 -8.36 -8.02 -2.07
N ALA A 81 -7.15 -8.39 -1.65
CA ALA A 81 -6.59 -7.95 -0.39
C ALA A 81 -6.38 -6.43 -0.35
N SER A 82 -5.92 -5.84 -1.45
CA SER A 82 -5.80 -4.38 -1.60
C SER A 82 -7.16 -3.69 -1.52
N LEU A 83 -8.18 -4.25 -2.19
CA LEU A 83 -9.56 -3.76 -2.10
C LEU A 83 -10.12 -3.87 -0.68
N VAL A 84 -9.90 -4.98 0.03
CA VAL A 84 -10.33 -5.16 1.42
C VAL A 84 -9.72 -4.09 2.32
N MET A 85 -8.43 -3.80 2.19
CA MET A 85 -7.75 -2.77 2.98
C MET A 85 -8.36 -1.39 2.74
N VAL A 86 -8.56 -1.01 1.47
CA VAL A 86 -9.10 0.30 1.10
C VAL A 86 -10.58 0.41 1.45
N ASP A 87 -11.39 -0.63 1.20
CA ASP A 87 -12.82 -0.65 1.57
C ASP A 87 -13.03 -0.46 3.07
N ARG A 88 -12.25 -1.16 3.90
CA ARG A 88 -12.31 -1.02 5.36
C ARG A 88 -11.98 0.41 5.80
N TYR A 89 -10.91 0.98 5.24
CA TYR A 89 -10.53 2.36 5.51
C TYR A 89 -11.65 3.34 5.13
N LEU A 90 -12.22 3.22 3.93
CA LEU A 90 -13.29 4.10 3.46
C LEU A 90 -14.60 3.94 4.27
N ARG A 91 -14.82 2.79 4.91
CA ARG A 91 -15.93 2.55 5.85
C ARG A 91 -15.64 3.01 7.28
N GLY A 92 -14.52 3.67 7.52
CA GLY A 92 -14.18 4.27 8.81
C GLY A 92 -13.31 3.41 9.73
N ASP A 93 -12.75 2.30 9.26
CA ASP A 93 -11.73 1.57 10.00
C ASP A 93 -10.37 2.29 9.83
N HIS A 94 -10.13 3.27 10.67
CA HIS A 94 -8.88 4.04 10.70
C HIS A 94 -7.93 3.53 11.79
N SER A 95 -7.93 2.23 12.04
CA SER A 95 -7.07 1.63 13.08
C SER A 95 -5.61 1.53 12.67
N GLY A 96 -5.32 1.41 11.36
CA GLY A 96 -4.00 1.05 10.87
C GLY A 96 -3.52 -0.31 11.36
N ALA A 97 -4.40 -1.15 11.92
CA ALA A 97 -4.07 -2.42 12.53
C ALA A 97 -4.24 -3.59 11.54
N LEU A 98 -3.74 -4.77 11.94
CA LEU A 98 -4.03 -6.01 11.25
C LEU A 98 -5.52 -6.33 11.34
N ILE A 99 -6.17 -6.55 10.21
CA ILE A 99 -7.55 -7.03 10.12
C ILE A 99 -7.59 -8.46 10.67
N ASP A 100 -8.66 -8.80 11.43
CA ASP A 100 -8.86 -10.17 11.90
C ASP A 100 -8.75 -11.16 10.73
N PRO A 101 -7.91 -12.21 10.82
CA PRO A 101 -7.61 -13.10 9.69
C PRO A 101 -8.83 -13.79 9.08
N HIS A 102 -9.80 -14.21 9.89
CA HIS A 102 -11.02 -14.85 9.39
C HIS A 102 -11.94 -13.85 8.70
N THR A 103 -12.03 -12.64 9.24
CA THR A 103 -12.78 -11.53 8.62
C THR A 103 -12.16 -11.14 7.28
N ALA A 104 -10.83 -11.04 7.22
CA ALA A 104 -10.11 -10.73 5.98
C ALA A 104 -10.28 -11.84 4.93
N ASP A 105 -10.14 -13.13 5.32
CA ASP A 105 -10.29 -14.25 4.40
C ASP A 105 -11.72 -14.33 3.82
N ALA A 106 -12.73 -14.08 4.64
CA ALA A 106 -14.12 -14.03 4.18
C ALA A 106 -14.36 -12.89 3.18
N ALA A 107 -13.81 -11.70 3.44
CA ALA A 107 -13.92 -10.55 2.54
C ALA A 107 -13.18 -10.79 1.21
N ILE A 108 -11.96 -11.35 1.25
CA ILE A 108 -11.20 -11.75 0.06
C ILE A 108 -12.01 -12.77 -0.76
N ASN A 109 -12.57 -13.81 -0.13
CA ASN A 109 -13.42 -14.80 -0.83
C ASN A 109 -14.62 -14.15 -1.52
N GLN A 110 -15.26 -13.18 -0.86
CA GLN A 110 -16.40 -12.47 -1.42
C GLN A 110 -16.00 -11.68 -2.68
N ILE A 111 -14.89 -10.94 -2.64
CA ILE A 111 -14.41 -10.18 -3.79
C ILE A 111 -13.95 -11.13 -4.92
N THR A 112 -13.27 -12.24 -4.58
CA THR A 112 -12.88 -13.27 -5.56
C THR A 112 -14.08 -13.81 -6.34
N ALA A 113 -15.22 -13.97 -5.69
CA ALA A 113 -16.45 -14.43 -6.35
C ALA A 113 -17.04 -13.41 -7.34
N TRP A 114 -16.63 -12.15 -7.28
CA TRP A 114 -17.13 -11.07 -8.15
C TRP A 114 -16.22 -10.78 -9.33
N LYS A 115 -14.95 -11.16 -9.25
CA LYS A 115 -13.99 -10.80 -10.30
C LYS A 115 -14.20 -11.61 -11.59
N PRO A 116 -14.04 -10.96 -12.76
CA PRO A 116 -14.30 -11.61 -14.05
C PRO A 116 -13.14 -12.49 -14.53
N ALA A 117 -11.94 -12.34 -13.97
CA ALA A 117 -10.71 -13.04 -14.38
C ALA A 117 -9.82 -13.36 -13.17
N VAL A 118 -8.80 -14.18 -13.38
CA VAL A 118 -7.83 -14.54 -12.32
C VAL A 118 -6.99 -13.32 -11.94
N ASP A 119 -6.41 -12.64 -12.94
CA ASP A 119 -5.68 -11.40 -12.77
C ASP A 119 -6.51 -10.27 -13.36
N LEU A 120 -6.61 -9.14 -12.65
CA LEU A 120 -7.40 -7.99 -13.06
C LEU A 120 -6.52 -6.87 -13.60
N THR A 121 -7.03 -6.15 -14.60
CA THR A 121 -6.47 -4.84 -14.95
C THR A 121 -6.82 -3.83 -13.86
N ILE A 122 -6.10 -2.70 -13.82
CA ILE A 122 -6.34 -1.65 -12.81
C ILE A 122 -7.78 -1.09 -12.94
N GLU A 123 -8.30 -0.97 -14.17
CA GLU A 123 -9.68 -0.56 -14.44
C GLU A 123 -10.68 -1.58 -13.90
N GLN A 124 -10.43 -2.88 -14.12
CA GLN A 124 -11.31 -3.95 -13.62
C GLN A 124 -11.34 -3.99 -12.10
N VAL A 125 -10.24 -3.69 -11.42
CA VAL A 125 -10.22 -3.51 -9.95
C VAL A 125 -11.17 -2.38 -9.54
N GLY A 126 -11.12 -1.23 -10.25
CA GLY A 126 -12.03 -0.11 -10.05
C GLY A 126 -13.49 -0.47 -10.32
N GLU A 127 -13.77 -1.20 -11.40
CA GLU A 127 -15.13 -1.66 -11.75
C GLU A 127 -15.71 -2.60 -10.68
N VAL A 128 -14.90 -3.54 -10.15
CA VAL A 128 -15.30 -4.43 -9.05
C VAL A 128 -15.62 -3.61 -7.80
N ALA A 129 -14.80 -2.63 -7.45
CA ALA A 129 -15.05 -1.74 -6.32
C ALA A 129 -16.34 -0.91 -6.50
N ASN A 130 -16.55 -0.35 -7.69
CA ASN A 130 -17.74 0.46 -7.97
C ASN A 130 -19.01 -0.38 -7.94
N LYS A 131 -19.04 -1.48 -8.68
CA LYS A 131 -20.23 -2.33 -8.84
C LYS A 131 -20.63 -3.04 -7.56
N ASN A 132 -19.66 -3.51 -6.78
CA ASN A 132 -19.94 -4.45 -5.69
C ASN A 132 -19.73 -3.82 -4.30
N LEU A 133 -18.86 -2.81 -4.16
CA LEU A 133 -18.59 -2.12 -2.90
C LEU A 133 -19.22 -0.74 -2.83
N GLY A 134 -19.65 -0.18 -3.98
CA GLY A 134 -20.34 1.11 -4.08
C GLY A 134 -19.43 2.33 -4.07
N TRP A 135 -18.11 2.15 -4.30
CA TRP A 135 -17.16 3.25 -4.34
C TRP A 135 -17.05 3.86 -5.74
N ALA A 136 -16.97 5.18 -5.83
CA ALA A 136 -16.48 5.84 -7.03
C ALA A 136 -15.00 5.53 -7.21
N TYR A 137 -14.52 5.48 -8.47
CA TYR A 137 -13.11 5.25 -8.74
C TYR A 137 -12.58 6.15 -9.84
N GLN A 138 -11.28 6.40 -9.81
CA GLN A 138 -10.53 7.04 -10.88
C GLN A 138 -9.21 6.32 -11.08
N VAL A 139 -8.83 6.11 -12.34
CA VAL A 139 -7.48 5.71 -12.72
C VAL A 139 -6.70 6.98 -13.05
N VAL A 140 -5.61 7.20 -12.36
CA VAL A 140 -4.86 8.48 -12.36
C VAL A 140 -3.43 8.20 -12.83
N PRO A 141 -2.83 9.07 -13.67
CA PRO A 141 -1.40 8.97 -14.02
C PRO A 141 -0.51 8.95 -12.77
N ALA A 142 0.42 8.00 -12.72
CA ALA A 142 1.33 7.84 -11.60
C ALA A 142 2.54 8.75 -11.77
N ASP A 143 2.45 9.92 -11.18
CA ASP A 143 3.55 10.86 -10.99
C ASP A 143 3.56 11.36 -9.54
N ARG A 144 4.69 11.96 -9.14
CA ARG A 144 4.90 12.42 -7.77
C ARG A 144 3.82 13.37 -7.26
N LEU A 145 3.40 14.32 -8.09
CA LEU A 145 2.41 15.32 -7.72
C LEU A 145 1.03 14.69 -7.56
N SER A 146 0.59 13.94 -8.56
CA SER A 146 -0.71 13.26 -8.56
C SER A 146 -0.85 12.31 -7.36
N MET A 147 0.18 11.50 -7.07
CA MET A 147 0.16 10.58 -5.93
C MET A 147 0.05 11.33 -4.59
N LYS A 148 0.87 12.37 -4.37
CA LYS A 148 0.80 13.19 -3.16
C LYS A 148 -0.53 13.91 -3.01
N GLN A 149 -1.10 14.43 -4.10
CA GLN A 149 -2.42 15.07 -4.09
C GLN A 149 -3.52 14.11 -3.63
N GLN A 150 -3.57 12.89 -4.17
CA GLN A 150 -4.60 11.94 -3.78
C GLN A 150 -4.45 11.51 -2.31
N LEU A 151 -3.23 11.28 -1.84
CA LEU A 151 -2.98 10.99 -0.43
C LEU A 151 -3.37 12.17 0.48
N ALA A 152 -3.10 13.42 0.07
CA ALA A 152 -3.51 14.62 0.79
C ALA A 152 -5.03 14.84 0.80
N LEU A 153 -5.77 14.20 -0.13
CA LEU A 153 -7.24 14.15 -0.14
C LEU A 153 -7.80 12.97 0.68
N GLY A 154 -6.98 12.28 1.46
CA GLY A 154 -7.38 11.14 2.28
C GLY A 154 -7.66 9.86 1.48
N ARG A 155 -7.14 9.73 0.26
CA ARG A 155 -7.40 8.62 -0.65
C ARG A 155 -6.16 7.72 -0.75
N PRO A 156 -6.19 6.49 -0.20
CA PRO A 156 -5.14 5.50 -0.43
C PRO A 156 -5.06 5.13 -1.91
N LEU A 157 -3.84 4.78 -2.38
CA LEU A 157 -3.63 4.44 -3.79
C LEU A 157 -3.47 2.93 -3.92
N ILE A 158 -4.22 2.30 -4.82
CA ILE A 158 -3.96 0.93 -5.25
C ILE A 158 -3.06 1.00 -6.47
N VAL A 159 -1.91 0.34 -6.43
CA VAL A 159 -0.91 0.36 -7.50
C VAL A 159 -0.58 -1.06 -7.95
N GLY A 160 -0.53 -1.25 -9.26
CA GLY A 160 0.04 -2.45 -9.87
C GLY A 160 1.54 -2.28 -10.03
N VAL A 161 2.30 -3.29 -9.64
CA VAL A 161 3.77 -3.30 -9.66
C VAL A 161 4.31 -4.64 -10.10
N ARG A 162 5.60 -4.67 -10.45
CA ARG A 162 6.37 -5.89 -10.52
C ARG A 162 7.28 -6.01 -9.32
N THR A 163 7.22 -7.15 -8.62
CA THR A 163 7.85 -7.30 -7.30
C THR A 163 9.37 -7.17 -7.32
N HIS A 164 10.03 -7.48 -8.44
CA HIS A 164 11.49 -7.37 -8.58
C HIS A 164 12.01 -5.95 -8.27
N GLY A 165 11.25 -4.91 -8.62
CA GLY A 165 11.63 -3.52 -8.39
C GLY A 165 11.45 -3.06 -6.94
N LEU A 166 10.70 -3.78 -6.11
CA LEU A 166 10.29 -3.26 -4.80
C LEU A 166 11.42 -3.22 -3.77
N GLY A 167 12.31 -4.21 -3.72
CA GLY A 167 13.41 -4.30 -2.77
C GLY A 167 13.11 -3.71 -1.38
N ASN A 168 12.66 -4.49 -0.42
CA ASN A 168 12.28 -3.96 0.89
C ASN A 168 13.51 -3.82 1.80
N PRO A 169 13.91 -2.60 2.23
CA PRO A 169 15.07 -2.39 3.10
C PRO A 169 14.92 -3.03 4.50
N ASN A 170 13.68 -3.26 4.95
CA ASN A 170 13.40 -3.94 6.23
C ASN A 170 13.39 -5.47 6.10
N TYR A 171 13.47 -5.99 4.87
CA TYR A 171 13.48 -7.41 4.56
C TYR A 171 14.58 -7.67 3.53
N PRO A 172 15.85 -7.80 3.95
CA PRO A 172 16.94 -8.20 3.07
C PRO A 172 16.58 -9.51 2.39
N GLY A 173 16.54 -9.53 1.05
CA GLY A 173 16.04 -10.69 0.29
C GLY A 173 14.52 -10.67 0.17
N TYR A 174 13.89 -9.48 0.04
CA TYR A 174 12.49 -9.36 -0.29
C TYR A 174 12.13 -10.30 -1.42
N SER A 175 11.28 -11.23 -1.10
CA SER A 175 10.54 -12.02 -2.08
C SER A 175 9.12 -12.17 -1.54
N THR A 176 8.14 -12.04 -2.41
CA THR A 176 6.79 -12.48 -2.05
C THR A 176 6.82 -13.99 -1.84
N HIS A 177 5.79 -14.55 -1.20
CA HIS A 177 5.66 -16.01 -1.06
C HIS A 177 5.58 -16.75 -2.41
N PHE A 178 5.45 -16.05 -3.51
CA PHE A 178 5.31 -16.60 -4.87
C PHE A 178 6.56 -16.44 -5.72
N GLU A 179 7.49 -15.58 -5.30
CA GLU A 179 8.75 -15.41 -6.01
C GLU A 179 9.70 -16.58 -5.77
N GLN A 180 10.28 -17.05 -6.86
CA GLN A 180 11.47 -17.90 -6.82
C GLN A 180 12.68 -17.04 -7.20
N PRO A 181 13.92 -17.43 -6.82
CA PRO A 181 15.11 -16.70 -7.21
C PRO A 181 15.15 -16.44 -8.73
N GLY A 182 15.23 -15.17 -9.11
CA GLY A 182 15.22 -14.73 -10.51
C GLY A 182 13.84 -14.59 -11.16
N TRP A 183 12.77 -14.83 -10.44
CA TRP A 183 11.40 -14.62 -10.91
C TRP A 183 10.82 -13.35 -10.30
N SER A 184 9.93 -12.71 -11.03
CA SER A 184 9.19 -11.53 -10.61
C SER A 184 7.74 -11.70 -11.04
N VAL A 185 6.81 -11.35 -10.17
CA VAL A 185 5.37 -11.51 -10.41
C VAL A 185 4.70 -10.15 -10.54
N SER A 186 3.59 -10.09 -11.29
CA SER A 186 2.64 -8.99 -11.20
C SER A 186 2.01 -8.98 -9.82
N HIS A 187 1.84 -7.79 -9.26
CA HIS A 187 1.39 -7.66 -7.88
C HIS A 187 0.64 -6.35 -7.68
N TYR A 188 -0.32 -6.35 -6.75
CA TYR A 188 -1.03 -5.15 -6.32
C TYR A 188 -0.75 -4.87 -4.84
N LEU A 189 -0.57 -3.60 -4.50
CA LEU A 189 -0.35 -3.13 -3.14
C LEU A 189 -1.03 -1.77 -2.91
N VAL A 190 -1.05 -1.31 -1.65
CA VAL A 190 -1.68 -0.04 -1.26
C VAL A 190 -0.63 0.94 -0.78
N VAL A 191 -0.56 2.11 -1.41
CA VAL A 191 0.23 3.24 -0.90
C VAL A 191 -0.63 4.01 0.10
N THR A 192 -0.11 4.17 1.32
CA THR A 192 -0.84 4.75 2.45
C THR A 192 -0.30 6.10 2.89
N GLY A 193 0.86 6.51 2.40
CA GLY A 193 1.44 7.77 2.80
C GLY A 193 2.74 8.11 2.10
N TYR A 194 3.29 9.27 2.46
CA TYR A 194 4.61 9.75 2.06
C TYR A 194 5.21 10.66 3.12
N ASP A 195 6.53 10.85 3.08
CA ASP A 195 7.26 11.77 3.94
C ASP A 195 8.00 12.88 3.15
N GLN A 196 8.69 13.76 3.90
CA GLN A 196 9.47 14.88 3.33
C GLN A 196 10.64 14.45 2.46
N ALA A 197 11.15 13.22 2.66
CA ALA A 197 12.27 12.67 1.89
C ALA A 197 11.83 11.95 0.62
N ASP A 198 10.56 12.11 0.19
CA ASP A 198 9.96 11.37 -0.92
C ASP A 198 9.97 9.84 -0.72
N THR A 199 9.89 9.41 0.54
CA THR A 199 9.68 8.02 0.90
C THR A 199 8.18 7.76 1.00
N TYR A 200 7.71 6.71 0.34
CA TYR A 200 6.31 6.30 0.36
C TYR A 200 6.11 5.15 1.34
N VAL A 201 4.97 5.16 2.01
CA VAL A 201 4.57 4.12 2.97
C VAL A 201 3.59 3.18 2.29
N LEU A 202 3.85 1.88 2.36
CA LEU A 202 3.11 0.86 1.65
C LEU A 202 2.53 -0.20 2.59
N ASN A 203 1.38 -0.73 2.23
CA ASN A 203 0.82 -1.98 2.72
C ASN A 203 0.89 -3.02 1.60
N ASP A 204 1.76 -4.02 1.75
CA ASP A 204 1.99 -5.06 0.75
C ASP A 204 1.35 -6.39 1.16
N PRO A 205 0.24 -6.81 0.50
CA PRO A 205 -0.44 -8.05 0.83
C PRO A 205 0.34 -9.32 0.47
N GLY A 206 1.36 -9.24 -0.39
CA GLY A 206 2.24 -10.36 -0.73
C GLY A 206 3.15 -10.81 0.39
N LEU A 207 3.18 -10.08 1.51
CA LEU A 207 4.01 -10.34 2.68
C LEU A 207 3.16 -10.55 3.92
N THR A 208 3.54 -11.51 4.77
CA THR A 208 2.90 -11.71 6.08
C THR A 208 3.01 -10.47 6.98
N ARG A 209 4.10 -9.71 6.83
CA ARG A 209 4.39 -8.48 7.59
C ARG A 209 4.61 -7.28 6.64
N GLY A 210 3.79 -7.17 5.60
CA GLY A 210 3.88 -6.13 4.59
C GLY A 210 3.27 -4.79 5.00
N HIS A 211 2.93 -4.60 6.27
CA HIS A 211 2.32 -3.39 6.78
C HIS A 211 3.35 -2.28 6.99
N GLY A 212 3.08 -1.10 6.43
CA GLY A 212 3.79 0.13 6.76
C GLY A 212 5.28 0.12 6.38
N TYR A 213 5.70 -0.56 5.31
CA TYR A 213 7.08 -0.49 4.90
C TYR A 213 7.34 0.70 3.98
N HIS A 214 8.59 1.13 3.93
CA HIS A 214 9.02 2.36 3.26
C HIS A 214 9.79 2.06 1.98
N ILE A 215 9.51 2.81 0.91
CA ILE A 215 10.17 2.72 -0.39
C ILE A 215 10.37 4.13 -0.95
N SER A 216 11.46 4.38 -1.69
CA SER A 216 11.63 5.66 -2.37
C SER A 216 10.64 5.79 -3.53
N PHE A 217 10.30 7.04 -3.90
CA PHE A 217 9.47 7.31 -5.08
C PHE A 217 10.04 6.65 -6.34
N ASP A 218 11.33 6.82 -6.60
CA ASP A 218 11.96 6.31 -7.81
C ASP A 218 11.90 4.78 -7.88
N GLN A 219 12.04 4.09 -6.74
CA GLN A 219 11.94 2.64 -6.64
C GLN A 219 10.50 2.16 -6.90
N LEU A 220 9.50 2.88 -6.37
CA LEU A 220 8.08 2.58 -6.64
C LEU A 220 7.75 2.78 -8.13
N MET A 221 8.22 3.88 -8.72
CA MET A 221 8.02 4.15 -10.14
C MET A 221 8.67 3.11 -11.03
N HIS A 222 9.89 2.66 -10.67
CA HIS A 222 10.57 1.58 -11.38
C HIS A 222 9.75 0.27 -11.35
N ALA A 223 9.17 -0.07 -10.20
CA ALA A 223 8.33 -1.27 -10.08
C ALA A 223 7.02 -1.18 -10.89
N ILE A 224 6.44 0.03 -11.02
CA ILE A 224 5.28 0.28 -11.89
C ILE A 224 5.66 0.15 -13.36
N ASP A 225 6.81 0.73 -13.77
CA ASP A 225 7.31 0.64 -15.15
C ASP A 225 7.63 -0.79 -15.56
N ASP A 226 8.24 -1.56 -14.66
CA ASP A 226 8.54 -2.97 -14.90
C ASP A 226 7.26 -3.78 -15.16
N LEU A 227 6.15 -3.45 -14.46
CA LEU A 227 4.86 -4.09 -14.72
C LEU A 227 4.33 -3.72 -16.10
N ASP A 228 4.32 -2.43 -16.45
CA ASP A 228 3.83 -1.95 -17.73
C ASP A 228 4.61 -2.56 -18.92
N GLN A 229 5.93 -2.68 -18.78
CA GLN A 229 6.77 -3.32 -19.79
C GLN A 229 6.52 -4.83 -19.92
N ALA A 230 6.33 -5.53 -18.80
CA ALA A 230 6.15 -6.97 -18.81
C ALA A 230 4.73 -7.40 -19.17
N TYR A 231 3.73 -6.61 -18.76
CA TYR A 231 2.30 -6.90 -18.88
C TYR A 231 1.51 -5.65 -19.28
N PRO A 232 1.71 -5.09 -20.49
CA PRO A 232 1.09 -3.82 -20.91
C PRO A 232 -0.45 -3.87 -20.92
N ASN A 233 -1.02 -5.07 -20.95
CA ASN A 233 -2.47 -5.26 -20.88
C ASN A 233 -3.04 -5.20 -19.45
N LEU A 234 -2.21 -5.29 -18.41
CA LEU A 234 -2.67 -5.23 -17.02
C LEU A 234 -2.73 -3.80 -16.47
N ASN A 235 -1.86 -2.93 -16.90
CA ASN A 235 -1.68 -1.62 -16.25
C ASN A 235 -1.84 -0.40 -17.16
N ALA A 236 -2.06 -0.54 -18.46
CA ALA A 236 -2.30 0.56 -19.43
C ALA A 236 -1.41 1.82 -19.22
N GLY A 237 -0.13 1.65 -18.87
CA GLY A 237 0.83 2.71 -18.57
C GLY A 237 1.09 2.93 -17.07
N ARG A 238 1.77 4.03 -16.76
CA ARG A 238 2.03 4.47 -15.39
C ARG A 238 0.76 5.04 -14.77
N VAL A 239 -0.01 4.21 -14.07
CA VAL A 239 -1.25 4.62 -13.43
C VAL A 239 -1.39 4.00 -12.03
N PHE A 240 -2.27 4.59 -11.24
CA PHE A 240 -2.77 4.04 -9.99
C PHE A 240 -4.28 4.24 -9.90
N LEU A 241 -4.92 3.48 -9.04
CA LEU A 241 -6.35 3.55 -8.76
C LEU A 241 -6.60 4.25 -7.43
N VAL A 242 -7.56 5.14 -7.39
CA VAL A 242 -8.15 5.69 -6.16
C VAL A 242 -9.61 5.35 -6.08
N LEU A 243 -10.07 5.09 -4.85
CA LEU A 243 -11.46 4.89 -4.49
C LEU A 243 -11.88 5.97 -3.49
N ALA A 244 -13.11 6.44 -3.58
CA ALA A 244 -13.71 7.32 -2.58
C ALA A 244 -15.25 7.29 -2.67
N PRO A 245 -15.98 7.89 -1.70
CA PRO A 245 -17.40 8.17 -1.87
C PRO A 245 -17.66 8.98 -3.15
N ALA A 246 -18.78 8.72 -3.82
CA ALA A 246 -19.25 9.57 -4.92
C ALA A 246 -19.90 10.86 -4.37
N VAL A 247 -19.77 11.98 -5.10
CA VAL A 247 -20.52 13.22 -4.83
C VAL A 247 -21.86 13.14 -5.57
#